data_ea1ace3c5570a7d367ab44539ffa570c
#
_entry.id   ea1ace3c5570a7d367ab44539ffa570c
#
_cell.length_a   1.000
_cell.length_b   1.000
_cell.length_c   1.000
_cell.angle_alpha   90.00
_cell.angle_beta   90.00
_cell.angle_gamma   90.00
#
_symmetry.space_group_name_H-M   'P 1'
#
loop_
_entity.id
_entity.type
_entity.pdbx_description
1 polymer ?
#
loop_
_entity_poly.entity_id
_entity_poly.type
_entity_poly.pdbx_seq_one_letter_code
_entity_poly.pdbx_strand_id
1 'polypeptide(L)'
;MAADGESTWPRYAAFISYSHQDAAFGRRLHRRLEAYRVPRRLVGQVTSRGPAPRRLTPIFRDREELPAAGDLTAEVRAALAASDCLIAVCSPAAAASPWVAREIDIFRSLHPERPVLAALVTGDPAQAFPVALRRGLSDAETLEPLAADFRKGAQGAPVALLKLIAGMLGVGLDELVHRDTQRRLRNLTLLTAASLAGVIVMGVLTGLAIEARREAERQRAEAESLVEYMLTDLRGRLRAVGRLDLLTAVGQRGLTYYAHQDLRRLTPDSLERRARILHALGEDDEQRGDLDAALAKFIEAKRATAPLLAAEPRNPERIFAHAQSEFWVGSVARQRNDRAAAGQAFSAYLRLAEQLVALQPDNVDYRREVGYAQGSLCALALSDPPDPTAALRACAAALSQMEAVSRRLPGDRKIQIDLTNRRAWLADAFVAAGDRAHALQQRQTQEIMLQRLMAGDPRDVDLKYGWVVNQLALARLQLAAGHREAARSRLLGARSDIEFLIASDPTNRMWAEMGEKIAALQARS
;
A
#
# COMPACT_ATOMS: atom_id res chain seq x y z
N MET A 1 -18.62 60.76 -44.83
CA MET A 1 -17.96 60.19 -46.00
C MET A 1 -16.48 60.11 -45.66
N ALA A 2 -16.05 58.97 -45.11
CA ALA A 2 -14.64 58.68 -44.86
C ALA A 2 -14.14 57.88 -46.07
N ALA A 3 -13.13 58.42 -46.75
CA ALA A 3 -12.53 57.76 -47.90
C ALA A 3 -11.79 56.52 -47.40
N ASP A 4 -12.20 55.38 -48.00
CA ASP A 4 -11.48 54.09 -47.90
C ASP A 4 -10.07 54.31 -48.49
N GLY A 5 -9.05 54.36 -47.63
CA GLY A 5 -7.67 54.29 -48.06
C GLY A 5 -7.42 52.89 -48.63
N GLU A 6 -7.43 52.73 -49.95
CA GLU A 6 -6.95 51.54 -50.64
C GLU A 6 -5.56 51.18 -50.10
N SER A 7 -5.45 49.98 -49.59
CA SER A 7 -4.19 49.40 -49.11
C SER A 7 -3.18 49.42 -50.28
N THR A 8 -2.11 50.19 -50.13
CA THR A 8 -1.03 50.34 -51.12
C THR A 8 -0.12 49.10 -51.21
N TRP A 9 -0.49 47.99 -50.60
CA TRP A 9 0.26 46.75 -50.70
C TRP A 9 -0.11 45.96 -51.96
N PRO A 10 0.90 45.44 -52.68
CA PRO A 10 0.69 44.54 -53.79
C PRO A 10 -0.04 43.27 -53.34
N ARG A 11 -0.71 42.62 -54.30
CA ARG A 11 -1.50 41.38 -54.01
C ARG A 11 -0.67 40.29 -53.35
N TYR A 12 0.65 40.20 -53.66
CA TYR A 12 1.57 39.21 -53.08
C TYR A 12 2.76 39.90 -52.42
N ALA A 13 3.09 39.48 -51.18
CA ALA A 13 4.28 39.95 -50.46
C ALA A 13 5.59 39.50 -51.15
N ALA A 14 5.56 38.35 -51.82
CA ALA A 14 6.68 37.88 -52.63
C ALA A 14 6.20 36.88 -53.71
N PHE A 15 6.96 36.75 -54.78
CA PHE A 15 6.92 35.66 -55.75
C PHE A 15 8.12 34.76 -55.55
N ILE A 16 7.93 33.43 -55.38
CA ILE A 16 9.02 32.45 -55.27
C ILE A 16 9.26 31.78 -56.60
N SER A 17 10.38 32.12 -57.24
CA SER A 17 10.86 31.51 -58.48
C SER A 17 11.84 30.36 -58.18
N TYR A 18 11.59 29.18 -58.73
CA TYR A 18 12.41 27.99 -58.50
C TYR A 18 12.42 27.02 -59.68
N SER A 19 13.47 26.22 -59.82
CA SER A 19 13.50 25.10 -60.73
C SER A 19 12.61 23.95 -60.25
N HIS A 20 12.02 23.18 -61.16
CA HIS A 20 11.23 21.99 -60.80
C HIS A 20 11.96 21.03 -59.85
N GLN A 21 13.27 20.90 -59.97
CA GLN A 21 14.09 20.08 -59.09
C GLN A 21 14.13 20.64 -57.63
N ASP A 22 13.88 21.93 -57.45
CA ASP A 22 13.90 22.62 -56.14
C ASP A 22 12.50 22.74 -55.51
N ALA A 23 11.46 22.12 -56.09
CA ALA A 23 10.07 22.24 -55.66
C ALA A 23 9.85 21.89 -54.18
N ALA A 24 10.55 20.88 -53.66
CA ALA A 24 10.46 20.51 -52.25
C ALA A 24 10.99 21.61 -51.30
N PHE A 25 12.02 22.32 -51.70
CA PHE A 25 12.54 23.48 -50.96
C PHE A 25 11.59 24.66 -51.10
N GLY A 26 11.10 24.97 -52.29
CA GLY A 26 10.12 26.04 -52.55
C GLY A 26 8.89 25.90 -51.65
N ARG A 27 8.30 24.69 -51.56
CA ARG A 27 7.17 24.40 -50.66
C ARG A 27 7.49 24.63 -49.18
N ARG A 28 8.67 24.24 -48.74
CA ARG A 28 9.09 24.46 -47.32
C ARG A 28 9.32 25.94 -47.03
N LEU A 29 9.98 26.65 -47.95
CA LEU A 29 10.24 28.07 -47.82
C LEU A 29 8.93 28.86 -47.76
N HIS A 30 8.00 28.63 -48.71
CA HIS A 30 6.67 29.23 -48.75
C HIS A 30 5.96 29.10 -47.38
N ARG A 31 5.80 27.86 -46.87
CA ARG A 31 5.14 27.62 -45.56
C ARG A 31 5.81 28.33 -44.40
N ARG A 32 7.14 28.41 -44.39
CA ARG A 32 7.89 29.07 -43.31
C ARG A 32 7.77 30.58 -43.36
N LEU A 33 7.73 31.17 -44.54
CA LEU A 33 7.54 32.61 -44.72
C LEU A 33 6.11 33.03 -44.35
N GLU A 34 5.10 32.29 -44.80
CA GLU A 34 3.69 32.58 -44.46
C GLU A 34 3.37 32.37 -43.00
N ALA A 35 3.99 31.36 -42.33
CA ALA A 35 3.86 31.14 -40.91
C ALA A 35 4.58 32.18 -40.04
N TYR A 36 5.46 32.97 -40.63
CA TYR A 36 6.24 33.94 -39.89
C TYR A 36 5.39 35.13 -39.43
N ARG A 37 5.50 35.44 -38.15
CA ARG A 37 4.86 36.61 -37.54
C ARG A 37 5.90 37.68 -37.29
N VAL A 38 5.74 38.82 -37.96
CA VAL A 38 6.59 39.98 -37.79
C VAL A 38 6.53 40.42 -36.32
N PRO A 39 7.68 40.71 -35.67
CA PRO A 39 7.70 41.18 -34.30
C PRO A 39 6.81 42.40 -34.08
N ARG A 40 5.97 42.40 -33.04
CA ARG A 40 4.97 43.46 -32.77
C ARG A 40 5.53 44.88 -32.84
N ARG A 41 6.78 45.06 -32.49
CA ARG A 41 7.42 46.38 -32.52
C ARG A 41 7.67 46.88 -33.95
N LEU A 42 7.93 45.99 -34.87
CA LEU A 42 8.18 46.34 -36.26
C LEU A 42 6.87 46.56 -37.03
N VAL A 43 5.79 45.97 -36.56
CA VAL A 43 4.46 46.12 -37.20
C VAL A 43 4.05 47.57 -37.21
N GLY A 44 3.81 48.14 -38.38
CA GLY A 44 3.43 49.52 -38.60
C GLY A 44 4.62 50.51 -38.63
N GLN A 45 5.86 50.07 -38.31
CA GLN A 45 7.04 50.95 -38.52
C GLN A 45 7.30 51.15 -40.01
N VAL A 46 7.65 52.40 -40.36
CA VAL A 46 8.02 52.73 -41.74
C VAL A 46 9.43 52.19 -42.00
N THR A 47 9.52 51.25 -42.93
CA THR A 47 10.79 50.67 -43.39
C THR A 47 11.13 51.25 -44.76
N SER A 48 12.27 50.86 -45.36
CA SER A 48 12.61 51.22 -46.73
C SER A 48 11.60 50.73 -47.77
N ARG A 49 10.63 49.91 -47.34
CA ARG A 49 9.58 49.31 -48.21
C ARG A 49 8.17 49.67 -47.78
N GLY A 50 7.98 50.67 -46.98
CA GLY A 50 6.69 51.05 -46.43
C GLY A 50 6.45 50.48 -45.01
N PRO A 51 5.23 50.60 -44.46
CA PRO A 51 4.91 50.15 -43.11
C PRO A 51 4.94 48.61 -43.04
N ALA A 52 5.69 48.05 -42.08
CA ALA A 52 5.87 46.62 -41.92
C ALA A 52 4.54 45.90 -41.55
N PRO A 53 4.12 44.89 -42.27
CA PRO A 53 2.87 44.16 -42.05
C PRO A 53 2.99 43.20 -40.83
N ARG A 54 1.87 42.72 -40.33
CA ARG A 54 1.84 41.67 -39.26
C ARG A 54 2.33 40.31 -39.74
N ARG A 55 2.13 40.01 -41.06
CA ARG A 55 2.51 38.76 -41.74
C ARG A 55 2.97 39.06 -43.14
N LEU A 56 3.83 38.25 -43.70
CA LEU A 56 4.33 38.30 -45.06
C LEU A 56 3.46 37.38 -45.98
N THR A 57 2.17 37.68 -46.03
CA THR A 57 1.18 36.88 -46.78
C THR A 57 0.28 37.79 -47.60
N PRO A 58 -0.25 37.31 -48.73
CA PRO A 58 0.04 36.04 -49.38
C PRO A 58 1.36 36.05 -50.16
N ILE A 59 1.97 34.89 -50.30
CA ILE A 59 3.17 34.70 -51.13
C ILE A 59 2.81 33.81 -52.31
N PHE A 60 3.13 34.27 -53.53
CA PHE A 60 2.87 33.46 -54.74
C PHE A 60 3.99 32.45 -54.97
N ARG A 61 3.61 31.23 -55.30
CA ARG A 61 4.52 30.15 -55.65
C ARG A 61 4.13 29.55 -57.00
N ASP A 62 5.06 29.56 -57.95
CA ASP A 62 4.87 29.08 -59.31
C ASP A 62 4.20 27.68 -59.41
N ARG A 63 3.34 27.50 -60.41
CA ARG A 63 2.72 26.28 -60.93
C ARG A 63 1.63 25.56 -60.16
N GLU A 64 1.61 25.57 -58.85
CA GLU A 64 0.57 24.83 -58.11
C GLU A 64 -0.69 25.68 -57.82
N GLU A 65 -0.63 26.98 -58.03
CA GLU A 65 -1.73 27.91 -57.75
C GLU A 65 -2.46 28.37 -59.03
N LEU A 66 -2.02 27.88 -60.21
CA LEU A 66 -2.61 28.27 -61.51
C LEU A 66 -3.68 27.26 -61.92
N PRO A 67 -4.88 27.72 -62.35
CA PRO A 67 -5.91 26.85 -62.88
C PRO A 67 -5.47 26.19 -64.23
N ALA A 68 -5.97 24.98 -64.49
CA ALA A 68 -5.55 24.13 -65.60
C ALA A 68 -5.93 24.63 -66.98
N ALA A 69 -6.43 25.85 -67.15
CA ALA A 69 -6.85 26.44 -68.44
C ALA A 69 -6.53 27.93 -68.54
N GLY A 70 -5.56 28.29 -69.33
CA GLY A 70 -5.17 29.68 -69.53
C GLY A 70 -3.77 29.83 -70.13
N ASP A 71 -3.45 31.02 -70.68
CA ASP A 71 -2.09 31.35 -71.11
C ASP A 71 -1.17 31.47 -69.91
N LEU A 72 -0.44 30.37 -69.58
CA LEU A 72 0.46 30.24 -68.44
C LEU A 72 1.43 31.41 -68.28
N THR A 73 1.82 32.02 -69.42
CA THR A 73 2.73 33.15 -69.53
C THR A 73 2.09 34.46 -69.05
N ALA A 74 0.81 34.67 -69.32
CA ALA A 74 0.08 35.87 -68.91
C ALA A 74 -0.21 35.88 -67.40
N GLU A 75 -0.59 34.74 -66.83
CA GLU A 75 -0.87 34.62 -65.36
C GLU A 75 0.39 34.77 -64.50
N VAL A 76 1.49 34.13 -64.94
CA VAL A 76 2.80 34.31 -64.21
C VAL A 76 3.22 35.79 -64.33
N ARG A 77 3.05 36.44 -65.46
CA ARG A 77 3.37 37.88 -65.64
C ARG A 77 2.50 38.76 -64.74
N ALA A 78 1.22 38.44 -64.59
CA ALA A 78 0.29 39.16 -63.71
C ALA A 78 0.69 38.97 -62.21
N ALA A 79 1.07 37.75 -61.82
CA ALA A 79 1.55 37.48 -60.42
C ALA A 79 2.89 38.21 -60.11
N LEU A 80 3.81 38.22 -61.09
CA LEU A 80 5.07 38.99 -60.95
C LEU A 80 4.78 40.47 -60.85
N ALA A 81 3.85 41.02 -61.64
CA ALA A 81 3.43 42.41 -61.60
C ALA A 81 2.80 42.80 -60.27
N ALA A 82 2.07 41.86 -59.64
CA ALA A 82 1.39 42.05 -58.34
C ALA A 82 2.26 41.71 -57.13
N SER A 83 3.53 41.34 -57.26
CA SER A 83 4.43 40.95 -56.17
C SER A 83 5.35 42.08 -55.76
N ASP A 84 5.54 42.23 -54.39
CA ASP A 84 6.40 43.29 -53.85
C ASP A 84 7.92 42.96 -53.93
N CYS A 85 8.27 41.69 -53.94
CA CYS A 85 9.64 41.20 -54.18
C CYS A 85 9.63 39.83 -54.88
N LEU A 86 10.77 39.51 -55.52
CA LEU A 86 11.02 38.19 -56.08
C LEU A 86 12.03 37.45 -55.21
N ILE A 87 11.74 36.25 -54.81
CA ILE A 87 12.68 35.33 -54.16
C ILE A 87 13.13 34.30 -55.19
N ALA A 88 14.35 34.40 -55.67
CA ALA A 88 14.95 33.44 -56.58
C ALA A 88 15.65 32.34 -55.78
N VAL A 89 15.16 31.11 -55.89
CA VAL A 89 15.81 29.93 -55.37
C VAL A 89 17.00 29.60 -56.26
N CYS A 90 18.20 29.62 -55.70
CA CYS A 90 19.45 29.47 -56.43
C CYS A 90 20.02 28.04 -56.23
N SER A 91 20.16 27.34 -57.31
CA SER A 91 20.78 26.00 -57.40
C SER A 91 21.37 25.83 -58.81
N PRO A 92 22.24 24.85 -59.07
CA PRO A 92 22.70 24.56 -60.44
C PRO A 92 21.53 24.29 -61.42
N ALA A 93 20.45 23.68 -60.93
CA ALA A 93 19.24 23.45 -61.73
C ALA A 93 18.47 24.73 -62.01
N ALA A 94 18.40 25.67 -61.06
CA ALA A 94 17.77 26.98 -61.27
C ALA A 94 18.62 27.87 -62.19
N ALA A 95 19.94 27.81 -62.07
CA ALA A 95 20.85 28.52 -62.97
C ALA A 95 20.75 28.10 -64.44
N ALA A 96 20.51 26.83 -64.71
CA ALA A 96 20.27 26.25 -66.02
C ALA A 96 18.84 26.41 -66.52
N SER A 97 17.90 26.89 -65.69
CA SER A 97 16.48 27.02 -66.07
C SER A 97 16.18 28.29 -66.85
N PRO A 98 15.74 28.19 -68.14
CA PRO A 98 15.33 29.37 -68.92
C PRO A 98 14.12 30.09 -68.31
N TRP A 99 13.29 29.38 -67.55
CA TRP A 99 12.10 29.94 -66.91
C TRP A 99 12.46 30.84 -65.76
N VAL A 100 13.33 30.37 -64.81
CA VAL A 100 13.79 31.16 -63.71
C VAL A 100 14.49 32.45 -64.18
N ALA A 101 15.32 32.35 -65.25
CA ALA A 101 15.97 33.50 -65.80
C ALA A 101 14.93 34.50 -66.41
N ARG A 102 13.92 33.98 -67.08
CA ARG A 102 12.86 34.82 -67.71
C ARG A 102 11.98 35.50 -66.66
N GLU A 103 11.65 34.82 -65.55
CA GLU A 103 10.87 35.35 -64.43
C GLU A 103 11.64 36.53 -63.76
N ILE A 104 12.93 36.35 -63.56
CA ILE A 104 13.81 37.44 -63.01
C ILE A 104 13.84 38.61 -63.96
N ASP A 105 14.03 38.41 -65.29
CA ASP A 105 14.11 39.49 -66.26
C ASP A 105 12.75 40.21 -66.39
N ILE A 106 11.63 39.50 -66.42
CA ILE A 106 10.28 40.09 -66.39
C ILE A 106 10.06 40.91 -65.13
N PHE A 107 10.36 40.35 -63.94
CA PHE A 107 10.17 41.08 -62.71
C PHE A 107 10.98 42.37 -62.62
N ARG A 108 12.23 42.34 -63.04
CA ARG A 108 13.10 43.54 -63.12
C ARG A 108 12.59 44.59 -64.17
N SER A 109 12.03 44.11 -65.25
CA SER A 109 11.46 45.04 -66.24
C SER A 109 10.17 45.71 -65.74
N LEU A 110 9.38 45.00 -64.94
CA LEU A 110 8.15 45.53 -64.36
C LEU A 110 8.42 46.40 -63.12
N HIS A 111 9.45 46.06 -62.38
CA HIS A 111 9.74 46.63 -61.09
C HIS A 111 11.24 46.93 -60.91
N PRO A 112 11.80 47.94 -61.54
CA PRO A 112 13.26 48.26 -61.41
C PRO A 112 13.72 48.50 -59.97
N GLU A 113 12.83 49.05 -59.14
CA GLU A 113 13.14 49.43 -57.72
C GLU A 113 12.84 48.34 -56.70
N ARG A 114 12.16 47.23 -57.10
CA ARG A 114 11.82 46.13 -56.17
C ARG A 114 12.96 45.12 -56.14
N PRO A 115 13.26 44.52 -54.96
CA PRO A 115 14.38 43.61 -54.84
C PRO A 115 14.11 42.25 -55.41
N VAL A 116 15.16 41.69 -55.93
CA VAL A 116 15.28 40.24 -56.18
C VAL A 116 16.18 39.65 -55.10
N LEU A 117 15.59 38.85 -54.21
CA LEU A 117 16.25 38.19 -53.09
C LEU A 117 16.75 36.82 -53.52
N ALA A 118 18.02 36.51 -53.28
CA ALA A 118 18.59 35.20 -53.61
C ALA A 118 18.54 34.24 -52.41
N ALA A 119 18.00 33.04 -52.61
CA ALA A 119 18.00 31.95 -51.65
C ALA A 119 18.88 30.79 -52.15
N LEU A 120 20.14 30.74 -51.73
CA LEU A 120 21.08 29.72 -52.18
C LEU A 120 20.83 28.39 -51.44
N VAL A 121 20.52 27.33 -52.18
CA VAL A 121 20.11 26.03 -51.64
C VAL A 121 21.19 24.97 -51.80
N THR A 122 21.76 24.87 -52.99
CA THR A 122 22.78 23.89 -53.35
C THR A 122 23.75 24.47 -54.36
N GLY A 123 24.94 23.89 -54.45
CA GLY A 123 25.96 24.29 -55.41
C GLY A 123 26.85 25.44 -54.95
N ASP A 124 27.85 25.73 -55.77
CA ASP A 124 28.72 26.90 -55.56
C ASP A 124 28.01 28.14 -56.05
N PRO A 125 28.13 29.35 -55.42
CA PRO A 125 27.52 30.58 -55.88
C PRO A 125 27.75 30.85 -57.38
N ALA A 126 28.95 30.62 -57.89
CA ALA A 126 29.30 30.84 -59.29
C ALA A 126 28.46 29.98 -60.29
N GLN A 127 28.01 28.80 -59.85
CA GLN A 127 27.23 27.83 -60.65
C GLN A 127 25.75 27.86 -60.35
N ALA A 128 25.37 28.35 -59.16
CA ALA A 128 23.99 28.27 -58.66
C ALA A 128 23.17 29.51 -58.98
N PHE A 129 23.80 30.69 -59.27
CA PHE A 129 23.05 31.90 -59.58
C PHE A 129 22.67 31.97 -61.04
N PRO A 130 21.37 32.13 -61.38
CA PRO A 130 20.89 32.36 -62.72
C PRO A 130 21.61 33.59 -63.38
N VAL A 131 21.90 33.50 -64.71
CA VAL A 131 22.58 34.57 -65.42
C VAL A 131 21.81 35.90 -65.30
N ALA A 132 20.47 35.84 -65.35
CA ALA A 132 19.58 36.99 -65.18
C ALA A 132 19.82 37.69 -63.78
N LEU A 133 20.17 36.98 -62.77
CA LEU A 133 20.44 37.55 -61.44
C LEU A 133 21.78 38.32 -61.41
N ARG A 134 22.73 37.87 -62.20
CA ARG A 134 24.08 38.49 -62.35
C ARG A 134 24.11 39.71 -63.27
N ARG A 135 23.16 39.80 -64.23
CA ARG A 135 23.02 40.97 -65.14
C ARG A 135 22.58 42.21 -64.33
N GLY A 136 23.35 43.27 -64.34
CA GLY A 136 23.03 44.52 -63.62
C GLY A 136 23.90 44.82 -62.38
N LEU A 137 24.85 43.97 -62.12
CA LEU A 137 25.96 44.30 -61.23
C LEU A 137 27.05 44.95 -62.09
N SER A 138 27.42 46.20 -61.81
CA SER A 138 28.40 46.95 -62.63
C SER A 138 29.76 46.23 -62.62
N ASP A 139 30.49 46.30 -63.75
CA ASP A 139 31.76 45.60 -64.04
C ASP A 139 32.95 45.90 -63.10
N ALA A 140 32.77 46.68 -62.02
CA ALA A 140 33.85 47.13 -61.16
C ALA A 140 34.05 46.41 -59.85
N GLU A 141 33.11 45.59 -59.38
CA GLU A 141 33.27 44.79 -58.18
C GLU A 141 32.52 43.46 -58.31
N THR A 142 33.21 42.33 -58.08
CA THR A 142 32.61 41.00 -57.89
C THR A 142 31.73 41.01 -56.65
N LEU A 143 30.65 41.77 -56.67
CA LEU A 143 29.62 41.73 -55.64
C LEU A 143 28.77 40.47 -55.87
N GLU A 144 29.10 39.41 -55.15
CA GLU A 144 28.20 38.30 -54.95
C GLU A 144 26.86 38.86 -54.41
N PRO A 145 25.72 38.56 -55.06
CA PRO A 145 24.43 38.98 -54.49
C PRO A 145 24.34 38.50 -53.06
N LEU A 146 23.99 39.41 -52.12
CA LEU A 146 23.75 39.05 -50.73
C LEU A 146 22.67 37.98 -50.65
N ALA A 147 23.10 36.71 -50.71
CA ALA A 147 22.20 35.56 -50.71
C ALA A 147 21.95 35.07 -49.29
N ALA A 148 20.71 34.66 -49.03
CA ALA A 148 20.39 33.87 -47.88
C ALA A 148 20.83 32.41 -48.15
N ASP A 149 21.88 31.99 -47.45
CA ASP A 149 22.50 30.67 -47.66
C ASP A 149 21.86 29.58 -46.83
N PHE A 150 21.12 28.68 -47.50
CA PHE A 150 20.42 27.52 -46.89
C PHE A 150 21.21 26.21 -46.98
N ARG A 151 22.44 26.23 -47.51
CA ARG A 151 23.28 25.04 -47.65
C ARG A 151 23.63 24.44 -46.28
N LYS A 152 23.81 23.10 -46.23
CA LYS A 152 24.26 22.42 -45.00
C LYS A 152 25.68 22.89 -44.64
N GLY A 153 25.86 23.37 -43.43
CA GLY A 153 27.17 23.86 -42.94
C GLY A 153 27.40 25.38 -43.07
N ALA A 154 26.48 26.13 -43.73
CA ALA A 154 26.50 27.58 -43.76
C ALA A 154 25.87 28.20 -42.48
N GLN A 155 25.38 29.41 -42.55
CA GLN A 155 24.86 30.20 -41.40
C GLN A 155 23.65 29.57 -40.66
N GLY A 156 23.15 28.41 -41.15
CA GLY A 156 21.99 27.68 -40.62
C GLY A 156 20.64 28.17 -41.20
N ALA A 157 19.74 27.22 -41.48
CA ALA A 157 18.44 27.51 -42.12
C ALA A 157 17.54 28.55 -41.38
N PRO A 158 17.63 28.74 -40.02
CA PRO A 158 16.88 29.80 -39.34
C PRO A 158 17.43 31.21 -39.67
N VAL A 159 18.75 31.40 -39.69
CA VAL A 159 19.39 32.68 -39.97
C VAL A 159 19.20 33.07 -41.45
N ALA A 160 19.33 32.11 -42.35
CA ALA A 160 19.06 32.34 -43.78
C ALA A 160 17.59 32.76 -44.02
N LEU A 161 16.62 32.16 -43.30
CA LEU A 161 15.24 32.60 -43.37
C LEU A 161 15.05 34.04 -42.88
N LEU A 162 15.69 34.38 -41.74
CA LEU A 162 15.62 35.74 -41.18
C LEU A 162 16.26 36.77 -42.13
N LYS A 163 17.30 36.41 -42.89
CA LYS A 163 17.88 37.26 -43.92
C LYS A 163 16.91 37.57 -45.04
N LEU A 164 16.17 36.55 -45.55
CA LEU A 164 15.12 36.77 -46.54
C LEU A 164 14.02 37.69 -46.01
N ILE A 165 13.58 37.44 -44.76
CA ILE A 165 12.54 38.23 -44.10
C ILE A 165 13.02 39.68 -43.92
N ALA A 166 14.28 39.89 -43.49
CA ALA A 166 14.87 41.21 -43.39
C ALA A 166 14.87 41.93 -44.74
N GLY A 167 15.27 41.24 -45.82
CA GLY A 167 15.21 41.74 -47.18
C GLY A 167 13.78 42.05 -47.68
N MET A 168 12.79 41.23 -47.33
CA MET A 168 11.37 41.46 -47.66
C MET A 168 10.82 42.70 -46.93
N LEU A 169 11.19 42.86 -45.63
CA LEU A 169 10.72 43.96 -44.78
C LEU A 169 11.51 45.25 -44.99
N GLY A 170 12.70 45.19 -45.59
CA GLY A 170 13.61 46.34 -45.69
C GLY A 170 14.17 46.79 -44.35
N VAL A 171 14.47 45.85 -43.44
CA VAL A 171 15.02 46.08 -42.10
C VAL A 171 16.37 45.39 -41.93
N GLY A 172 17.16 45.80 -40.94
CA GLY A 172 18.41 45.13 -40.61
C GLY A 172 18.18 43.73 -40.03
N LEU A 173 19.09 42.76 -40.32
CA LEU A 173 19.05 41.43 -39.77
C LEU A 173 19.12 41.42 -38.22
N ASP A 174 19.94 42.31 -37.64
CA ASP A 174 20.12 42.43 -36.18
C ASP A 174 18.82 42.77 -35.47
N GLU A 175 17.94 43.50 -36.10
CA GLU A 175 16.64 43.84 -35.55
C GLU A 175 15.72 42.63 -35.39
N LEU A 176 15.96 41.55 -36.16
CA LEU A 176 15.20 40.32 -36.10
C LEU A 176 15.85 39.25 -35.20
N VAL A 177 17.20 39.15 -35.19
CA VAL A 177 17.95 38.07 -34.53
C VAL A 177 17.98 38.20 -33.01
N HIS A 178 18.26 39.39 -32.44
CA HIS A 178 18.46 39.53 -30.99
C HIS A 178 17.24 39.22 -30.13
N ARG A 179 16.04 39.14 -30.60
CA ARG A 179 14.83 38.90 -29.82
C ARG A 179 14.22 37.52 -29.94
N ASP A 180 14.53 36.79 -30.97
CA ASP A 180 14.03 35.41 -31.07
C ASP A 180 14.69 34.50 -30.00
N THR A 181 15.98 34.76 -29.71
CA THR A 181 16.74 34.08 -28.66
C THR A 181 16.25 34.46 -27.25
N GLN A 182 15.94 35.73 -26.99
CA GLN A 182 15.42 36.17 -25.69
C GLN A 182 14.02 35.64 -25.38
N ARG A 183 13.15 35.47 -26.38
CA ARG A 183 11.82 34.87 -26.18
C ARG A 183 11.91 33.40 -25.84
N ARG A 184 12.79 32.65 -26.48
CA ARG A 184 13.01 31.23 -26.20
C ARG A 184 13.56 31.01 -24.78
N LEU A 185 14.54 31.82 -24.38
CA LEU A 185 15.09 31.76 -23.02
C LEU A 185 14.03 32.07 -21.96
N ARG A 186 13.22 33.13 -22.15
CA ARG A 186 12.17 33.51 -21.19
C ARG A 186 11.08 32.44 -21.05
N ASN A 187 10.69 31.80 -22.15
CA ASN A 187 9.71 30.70 -22.09
C ASN A 187 10.28 29.46 -21.41
N LEU A 188 11.55 29.14 -21.63
CA LEU A 188 12.23 28.04 -20.94
C LEU A 188 12.35 28.33 -19.45
N THR A 189 12.74 29.54 -19.03
CA THR A 189 12.84 29.89 -17.62
C THR A 189 11.48 29.89 -16.93
N LEU A 190 10.40 30.30 -17.57
CA LEU A 190 9.05 30.22 -17.02
C LEU A 190 8.57 28.75 -16.85
N LEU A 191 8.86 27.90 -17.83
CA LEU A 191 8.54 26.46 -17.76
C LEU A 191 9.33 25.77 -16.63
N THR A 192 10.63 26.05 -16.51
CA THR A 192 11.45 25.48 -15.43
C THR A 192 11.02 25.97 -14.04
N ALA A 193 10.70 27.26 -13.91
CA ALA A 193 10.19 27.83 -12.66
C ALA A 193 8.82 27.21 -12.28
N ALA A 194 7.91 27.04 -13.24
CA ALA A 194 6.62 26.40 -12.98
C ALA A 194 6.77 24.90 -12.58
N SER A 195 7.68 24.19 -13.25
CA SER A 195 7.98 22.79 -12.91
C SER A 195 8.59 22.67 -11.50
N LEU A 196 9.52 23.55 -11.14
CA LEU A 196 10.14 23.56 -9.83
C LEU A 196 9.10 23.89 -8.74
N ALA A 197 8.24 24.88 -8.97
CA ALA A 197 7.14 25.20 -8.07
C ALA A 197 6.18 24.01 -7.89
N GLY A 198 5.85 23.29 -8.98
CA GLY A 198 5.05 22.07 -8.94
C GLY A 198 5.68 20.95 -8.09
N VAL A 199 7.00 20.75 -8.22
CA VAL A 199 7.74 19.77 -7.41
C VAL A 199 7.72 20.15 -5.92
N ILE A 200 7.92 21.44 -5.61
CA ILE A 200 7.88 21.92 -4.22
C ILE A 200 6.47 21.72 -3.62
N VAL A 201 5.43 22.13 -4.33
CA VAL A 201 4.04 21.93 -3.87
C VAL A 201 3.73 20.46 -3.66
N MET A 202 4.13 19.59 -4.60
CA MET A 202 3.95 18.15 -4.47
C MET A 202 4.71 17.58 -3.26
N GLY A 203 5.95 18.05 -3.03
CA GLY A 203 6.74 17.66 -1.86
C GLY A 203 6.08 18.07 -0.54
N VAL A 204 5.56 19.29 -0.46
CA VAL A 204 4.83 19.78 0.73
C VAL A 204 3.55 18.98 0.95
N LEU A 205 2.75 18.78 -0.09
CA LEU A 205 1.50 17.98 0.01
C LEU A 205 1.77 16.53 0.42
N THR A 206 2.83 15.94 -0.13
CA THR A 206 3.26 14.59 0.25
C THR A 206 3.70 14.55 1.72
N GLY A 207 4.48 15.54 2.16
CA GLY A 207 4.90 15.68 3.57
C GLY A 207 3.71 15.79 4.52
N LEU A 208 2.76 16.68 4.22
CA LEU A 208 1.52 16.83 5.00
C LEU A 208 0.66 15.56 5.01
N ALA A 209 0.55 14.88 3.88
CA ALA A 209 -0.20 13.62 3.80
C ALA A 209 0.45 12.51 4.64
N ILE A 210 1.79 12.41 4.63
CA ILE A 210 2.53 11.45 5.46
C ILE A 210 2.36 11.78 6.94
N GLU A 211 2.43 13.06 7.31
CA GLU A 211 2.26 13.49 8.70
C GLU A 211 0.84 13.25 9.22
N ALA A 212 -0.18 13.60 8.43
CA ALA A 212 -1.57 13.32 8.75
C ALA A 212 -1.85 11.81 8.89
N ARG A 213 -1.23 10.99 8.03
CA ARG A 213 -1.32 9.53 8.12
C ARG A 213 -0.66 8.99 9.39
N ARG A 214 0.54 9.47 9.73
CA ARG A 214 1.24 9.06 10.95
C ARG A 214 0.45 9.44 12.21
N GLU A 215 -0.14 10.63 12.22
CA GLU A 215 -0.97 11.09 13.33
C GLU A 215 -2.23 10.22 13.47
N ALA A 216 -2.91 9.92 12.37
CA ALA A 216 -4.07 9.01 12.39
C ALA A 216 -3.69 7.59 12.86
N GLU A 217 -2.50 7.09 12.46
CA GLU A 217 -1.99 5.80 12.92
C GLU A 217 -1.65 5.81 14.42
N ARG A 218 -1.10 6.91 14.96
CA ARG A 218 -0.84 7.08 16.40
C ARG A 218 -2.14 7.10 17.20
N GLN A 219 -3.11 7.93 16.83
CA GLN A 219 -4.40 8.03 17.51
C GLN A 219 -5.14 6.68 17.48
N ARG A 220 -5.03 5.96 16.37
CA ARG A 220 -5.56 4.60 16.29
C ARG A 220 -4.87 3.65 17.26
N ALA A 221 -3.53 3.65 17.30
CA ALA A 221 -2.75 2.79 18.19
C ALA A 221 -3.06 3.09 19.67
N GLU A 222 -3.23 4.36 20.04
CA GLU A 222 -3.64 4.75 21.39
C GLU A 222 -5.04 4.25 21.75
N ALA A 223 -6.02 4.41 20.84
CA ALA A 223 -7.36 3.88 21.05
C ALA A 223 -7.38 2.35 21.18
N GLU A 224 -6.62 1.64 20.35
CA GLU A 224 -6.49 0.19 20.38
C GLU A 224 -5.78 -0.29 21.66
N SER A 225 -4.76 0.44 22.13
CA SER A 225 -4.06 0.16 23.39
C SER A 225 -4.99 0.34 24.60
N LEU A 226 -5.84 1.36 24.59
CA LEU A 226 -6.84 1.55 25.65
C LEU A 226 -7.84 0.39 25.67
N VAL A 227 -8.32 -0.05 24.51
CA VAL A 227 -9.21 -1.22 24.40
C VAL A 227 -8.51 -2.47 24.90
N GLU A 228 -7.23 -2.67 24.57
CA GLU A 228 -6.43 -3.81 25.03
C GLU A 228 -6.27 -3.80 26.56
N TYR A 229 -5.91 -2.65 27.16
CA TYR A 229 -5.84 -2.49 28.61
C TYR A 229 -7.16 -2.83 29.31
N MET A 230 -8.28 -2.35 28.75
CA MET A 230 -9.62 -2.63 29.29
C MET A 230 -9.95 -4.14 29.25
N LEU A 231 -9.48 -4.84 28.22
CA LEU A 231 -9.78 -6.26 28.00
C LEU A 231 -8.80 -7.21 28.70
N THR A 232 -7.64 -6.74 29.11
CA THR A 232 -6.63 -7.54 29.82
C THR A 232 -6.61 -7.21 31.31
N ASP A 233 -6.09 -6.06 31.69
CA ASP A 233 -5.85 -5.71 33.10
C ASP A 233 -7.15 -5.40 33.86
N LEU A 234 -8.04 -4.60 33.26
CA LEU A 234 -9.32 -4.29 33.89
C LEU A 234 -10.21 -5.54 33.98
N ARG A 235 -10.16 -6.41 32.94
CA ARG A 235 -10.86 -7.68 32.94
C ARG A 235 -10.44 -8.57 34.11
N GLY A 236 -9.13 -8.71 34.35
CA GLY A 236 -8.61 -9.48 35.47
C GLY A 236 -9.14 -8.99 36.84
N ARG A 237 -9.18 -7.67 37.01
CA ARG A 237 -9.69 -7.04 38.24
C ARG A 237 -11.20 -7.19 38.42
N LEU A 238 -11.98 -7.02 37.31
CA LEU A 238 -13.44 -7.14 37.36
C LEU A 238 -13.89 -8.59 37.52
N ARG A 239 -13.15 -9.55 36.96
CA ARG A 239 -13.40 -10.99 37.18
C ARG A 239 -13.29 -11.36 38.65
N ALA A 240 -12.29 -10.82 39.35
CA ALA A 240 -12.11 -11.05 40.80
C ALA A 240 -13.28 -10.51 41.63
N VAL A 241 -14.06 -9.57 41.11
CA VAL A 241 -15.24 -8.96 41.76
C VAL A 241 -16.57 -9.55 41.25
N GLY A 242 -16.53 -10.50 40.33
CA GLY A 242 -17.72 -11.20 39.79
C GLY A 242 -18.59 -10.37 38.82
N ARG A 243 -18.10 -9.23 38.29
CA ARG A 243 -18.86 -8.33 37.40
C ARG A 243 -18.66 -8.67 35.92
N LEU A 244 -19.11 -9.88 35.52
CA LEU A 244 -19.03 -10.35 34.13
C LEU A 244 -19.86 -9.53 33.15
N ASP A 245 -20.94 -8.91 33.62
CA ASP A 245 -21.82 -8.02 32.85
C ASP A 245 -21.06 -6.82 32.28
N LEU A 246 -20.21 -6.18 33.10
CA LEU A 246 -19.39 -5.06 32.68
C LEU A 246 -18.31 -5.45 31.68
N LEU A 247 -17.73 -6.66 31.84
CA LEU A 247 -16.71 -7.19 30.92
C LEU A 247 -17.27 -7.39 29.52
N THR A 248 -18.46 -7.94 29.41
CA THR A 248 -19.15 -8.14 28.13
C THR A 248 -19.44 -6.82 27.45
N ALA A 249 -19.92 -5.81 28.18
CA ALA A 249 -20.21 -4.48 27.61
C ALA A 249 -18.95 -3.81 27.05
N VAL A 250 -17.82 -3.91 27.77
CA VAL A 250 -16.52 -3.38 27.32
C VAL A 250 -16.04 -4.11 26.05
N GLY A 251 -16.12 -5.43 26.02
CA GLY A 251 -15.71 -6.23 24.88
C GLY A 251 -16.57 -5.95 23.63
N GLN A 252 -17.89 -5.82 23.81
CA GLN A 252 -18.79 -5.43 22.72
C GLN A 252 -18.49 -4.04 22.17
N ARG A 253 -18.14 -3.07 23.04
CA ARG A 253 -17.72 -1.74 22.60
C ARG A 253 -16.44 -1.80 21.76
N GLY A 254 -15.49 -2.65 22.14
CA GLY A 254 -14.27 -2.93 21.38
C GLY A 254 -14.58 -3.50 19.99
N LEU A 255 -15.47 -4.50 19.88
CA LEU A 255 -15.87 -5.05 18.59
C LEU A 255 -16.61 -4.04 17.72
N THR A 256 -17.46 -3.18 18.32
CA THR A 256 -18.15 -2.09 17.60
C THR A 256 -17.14 -1.12 16.96
N TYR A 257 -16.03 -0.83 17.65
CA TYR A 257 -14.93 -0.03 17.08
C TYR A 257 -14.38 -0.65 15.80
N TYR A 258 -14.15 -1.97 15.78
CA TYR A 258 -13.65 -2.67 14.59
C TYR A 258 -14.72 -2.91 13.51
N ALA A 259 -16.01 -2.96 13.86
CA ALA A 259 -17.10 -3.18 12.91
C ALA A 259 -17.24 -2.05 11.88
N HIS A 260 -16.82 -0.83 12.25
CA HIS A 260 -16.84 0.33 11.36
C HIS A 260 -15.57 0.49 10.52
N GLN A 261 -14.61 -0.44 10.62
CA GLN A 261 -13.36 -0.39 9.90
C GLN A 261 -13.31 -1.43 8.78
N ASP A 262 -12.70 -1.06 7.65
CA ASP A 262 -12.39 -2.03 6.60
C ASP A 262 -11.26 -2.95 7.08
N LEU A 263 -11.60 -4.20 7.41
CA LEU A 263 -10.65 -5.20 7.92
C LEU A 263 -9.46 -5.44 6.98
N ARG A 264 -9.62 -5.18 5.67
CA ARG A 264 -8.54 -5.33 4.68
C ARG A 264 -7.48 -4.23 4.78
N ARG A 265 -7.82 -3.12 5.44
CA ARG A 265 -6.92 -1.98 5.64
C ARG A 265 -6.32 -1.94 7.04
N LEU A 266 -6.69 -2.88 7.90
CA LEU A 266 -6.11 -2.99 9.23
C LEU A 266 -4.66 -3.48 9.14
N THR A 267 -3.84 -2.98 10.07
CA THR A 267 -2.49 -3.51 10.24
C THR A 267 -2.55 -4.94 10.79
N PRO A 268 -1.52 -5.77 10.56
CA PRO A 268 -1.44 -7.10 11.17
C PRO A 268 -1.66 -7.08 12.69
N ASP A 269 -1.10 -6.09 13.38
CA ASP A 269 -1.22 -5.94 14.84
C ASP A 269 -2.65 -5.58 15.28
N SER A 270 -3.36 -4.73 14.51
CA SER A 270 -4.77 -4.43 14.76
C SER A 270 -5.66 -5.65 14.58
N LEU A 271 -5.39 -6.50 13.58
CA LEU A 271 -6.12 -7.75 13.37
C LEU A 271 -5.88 -8.74 14.52
N GLU A 272 -4.66 -8.80 15.04
CA GLU A 272 -4.33 -9.64 16.19
C GLU A 272 -4.98 -9.15 17.49
N ARG A 273 -4.99 -7.83 17.74
CA ARG A 273 -5.75 -7.25 18.87
C ARG A 273 -7.22 -7.58 18.78
N ARG A 274 -7.80 -7.47 17.57
CA ARG A 274 -9.19 -7.86 17.34
C ARG A 274 -9.41 -9.36 17.63
N ALA A 275 -8.49 -10.23 17.26
CA ALA A 275 -8.57 -11.65 17.60
C ALA A 275 -8.55 -11.88 19.12
N ARG A 276 -7.71 -11.15 19.89
CA ARG A 276 -7.71 -11.20 21.37
C ARG A 276 -9.04 -10.75 21.96
N ILE A 277 -9.69 -9.73 21.39
CA ILE A 277 -11.04 -9.30 21.80
C ILE A 277 -12.06 -10.40 21.57
N LEU A 278 -12.01 -11.03 20.39
CA LEU A 278 -12.90 -12.15 20.04
C LEU A 278 -12.69 -13.35 20.97
N HIS A 279 -11.44 -13.67 21.37
CA HIS A 279 -11.15 -14.70 22.36
C HIS A 279 -11.79 -14.34 23.70
N ALA A 280 -11.61 -13.09 24.16
CA ALA A 280 -12.15 -12.66 25.43
C ALA A 280 -13.68 -12.73 25.49
N LEU A 281 -14.37 -12.30 24.43
CA LEU A 281 -15.85 -12.38 24.35
C LEU A 281 -16.35 -13.80 24.17
N GLY A 282 -15.61 -14.62 23.41
CA GLY A 282 -15.93 -16.04 23.25
C GLY A 282 -15.82 -16.78 24.59
N GLU A 283 -14.81 -16.44 25.42
CA GLU A 283 -14.68 -16.99 26.78
C GLU A 283 -15.86 -16.58 27.68
N ASP A 284 -16.36 -15.33 27.55
CA ASP A 284 -17.56 -14.90 28.28
C ASP A 284 -18.81 -15.68 27.85
N ASP A 285 -18.96 -15.98 26.55
CA ASP A 285 -20.07 -16.79 26.05
C ASP A 285 -19.95 -18.25 26.51
N GLU A 286 -18.72 -18.82 26.50
CA GLU A 286 -18.45 -20.16 27.01
C GLU A 286 -18.84 -20.29 28.49
N GLN A 287 -18.49 -19.26 29.31
CA GLN A 287 -18.85 -19.24 30.74
C GLN A 287 -20.36 -19.13 30.98
N ARG A 288 -21.11 -18.48 30.07
CA ARG A 288 -22.57 -18.44 30.10
C ARG A 288 -23.22 -19.71 29.54
N GLY A 289 -22.44 -20.62 28.96
CA GLY A 289 -22.92 -21.84 28.35
C GLY A 289 -23.39 -21.66 26.90
N ASP A 290 -23.20 -20.47 26.31
CA ASP A 290 -23.52 -20.22 24.90
C ASP A 290 -22.34 -20.66 24.01
N LEU A 291 -22.24 -21.98 23.85
CA LEU A 291 -21.14 -22.59 23.08
C LEU A 291 -21.19 -22.27 21.59
N ASP A 292 -22.36 -21.94 21.04
CA ASP A 292 -22.48 -21.57 19.63
C ASP A 292 -21.94 -20.16 19.37
N ALA A 293 -22.31 -19.19 20.20
CA ALA A 293 -21.78 -17.85 20.15
C ALA A 293 -20.27 -17.82 20.40
N ALA A 294 -19.78 -18.59 21.38
CA ALA A 294 -18.37 -18.75 21.67
C ALA A 294 -17.60 -19.28 20.46
N LEU A 295 -18.06 -20.39 19.86
CA LEU A 295 -17.42 -21.00 18.72
C LEU A 295 -17.35 -20.07 17.50
N ALA A 296 -18.43 -19.33 17.24
CA ALA A 296 -18.46 -18.37 16.14
C ALA A 296 -17.34 -17.32 16.27
N LYS A 297 -17.15 -16.77 17.49
CA LYS A 297 -16.09 -15.78 17.78
C LYS A 297 -14.69 -16.39 17.67
N PHE A 298 -14.49 -17.60 18.17
CA PHE A 298 -13.20 -18.29 18.10
C PHE A 298 -12.82 -18.66 16.67
N ILE A 299 -13.78 -19.09 15.84
CA ILE A 299 -13.54 -19.34 14.41
C ILE A 299 -13.20 -18.03 13.68
N GLU A 300 -13.87 -16.93 14.02
CA GLU A 300 -13.56 -15.62 13.44
C GLU A 300 -12.14 -15.17 13.81
N ALA A 301 -11.74 -15.32 15.07
CA ALA A 301 -10.38 -15.05 15.51
C ALA A 301 -9.35 -15.94 14.78
N LYS A 302 -9.63 -17.24 14.65
CA LYS A 302 -8.78 -18.18 13.89
C LYS A 302 -8.63 -17.77 12.43
N ARG A 303 -9.72 -17.33 11.77
CA ARG A 303 -9.69 -16.82 10.39
C ARG A 303 -8.88 -15.55 10.25
N ALA A 304 -8.85 -14.70 11.28
CA ALA A 304 -8.04 -13.49 11.28
C ALA A 304 -6.54 -13.79 11.49
N THR A 305 -6.20 -14.73 12.38
CA THR A 305 -4.81 -15.04 12.73
C THR A 305 -4.11 -15.97 11.72
N ALA A 306 -4.84 -16.84 11.01
CA ALA A 306 -4.25 -17.79 10.06
C ALA A 306 -3.47 -17.13 8.90
N PRO A 307 -3.98 -16.11 8.19
CA PRO A 307 -3.23 -15.44 7.14
C PRO A 307 -2.05 -14.63 7.69
N LEU A 308 -2.11 -14.12 8.92
CA LEU A 308 -0.99 -13.44 9.57
C LEU A 308 0.17 -14.40 9.81
N LEU A 309 -0.14 -15.58 10.34
CA LEU A 309 0.86 -16.64 10.50
C LEU A 309 1.43 -17.12 9.16
N ALA A 310 0.59 -17.25 8.12
CA ALA A 310 1.05 -17.66 6.79
C ALA A 310 2.00 -16.63 6.16
N ALA A 311 1.79 -15.34 6.41
CA ALA A 311 2.66 -14.27 5.94
C ALA A 311 4.00 -14.22 6.71
N GLU A 312 3.97 -14.50 8.02
CA GLU A 312 5.13 -14.43 8.91
C GLU A 312 5.29 -15.74 9.73
N PRO A 313 5.60 -16.88 9.09
CA PRO A 313 5.53 -18.21 9.72
C PRO A 313 6.58 -18.45 10.82
N ARG A 314 7.57 -17.57 10.97
CA ARG A 314 8.60 -17.64 12.02
C ARG A 314 8.48 -16.51 13.04
N ASN A 315 7.46 -15.66 12.95
CA ASN A 315 7.21 -14.60 13.91
C ASN A 315 6.54 -15.20 15.16
N PRO A 316 7.18 -15.15 16.35
CA PRO A 316 6.65 -15.77 17.56
C PRO A 316 5.28 -15.22 17.98
N GLU A 317 5.02 -13.94 17.77
CA GLU A 317 3.73 -13.31 18.11
C GLU A 317 2.60 -13.88 17.25
N ARG A 318 2.83 -14.03 15.95
CA ARG A 318 1.83 -14.62 15.02
C ARG A 318 1.56 -16.09 15.32
N ILE A 319 2.63 -16.84 15.65
CA ILE A 319 2.50 -18.24 16.06
C ILE A 319 1.68 -18.33 17.34
N PHE A 320 1.98 -17.50 18.34
CA PHE A 320 1.27 -17.49 19.62
C PHE A 320 -0.21 -17.12 19.45
N ALA A 321 -0.50 -16.04 18.72
CA ALA A 321 -1.88 -15.59 18.48
C ALA A 321 -2.74 -16.67 17.79
N HIS A 322 -2.17 -17.38 16.82
CA HIS A 322 -2.88 -18.46 16.14
C HIS A 322 -3.01 -19.71 17.02
N ALA A 323 -2.00 -20.01 17.82
CA ALA A 323 -2.02 -21.09 18.81
C ALA A 323 -3.16 -20.91 19.83
N GLN A 324 -3.37 -19.69 20.32
CA GLN A 324 -4.49 -19.36 21.20
C GLN A 324 -5.84 -19.56 20.50
N SER A 325 -5.94 -19.20 19.21
CA SER A 325 -7.17 -19.43 18.44
C SER A 325 -7.49 -20.93 18.27
N GLU A 326 -6.47 -21.77 18.05
CA GLU A 326 -6.63 -23.22 17.98
C GLU A 326 -7.05 -23.80 19.35
N PHE A 327 -6.44 -23.33 20.45
CA PHE A 327 -6.84 -23.74 21.79
C PHE A 327 -8.32 -23.52 22.06
N TRP A 328 -8.83 -22.31 21.81
CA TRP A 328 -10.23 -21.97 22.09
C TRP A 328 -11.23 -22.76 21.21
N VAL A 329 -10.93 -22.93 19.92
CA VAL A 329 -11.75 -23.79 19.04
C VAL A 329 -11.79 -25.23 19.57
N GLY A 330 -10.64 -25.74 19.99
CA GLY A 330 -10.55 -27.09 20.59
C GLY A 330 -11.30 -27.22 21.92
N SER A 331 -11.28 -26.17 22.77
CA SER A 331 -12.00 -26.16 24.05
C SER A 331 -13.51 -26.31 23.85
N VAL A 332 -14.10 -25.51 22.97
CA VAL A 332 -15.54 -25.59 22.67
C VAL A 332 -15.90 -26.91 21.97
N ALA A 333 -15.07 -27.36 21.02
CA ALA A 333 -15.31 -28.65 20.36
C ALA A 333 -15.35 -29.80 21.37
N ARG A 334 -14.43 -29.82 22.35
CA ARG A 334 -14.43 -30.81 23.46
C ARG A 334 -15.71 -30.74 24.30
N GLN A 335 -16.16 -29.54 24.67
CA GLN A 335 -17.39 -29.36 25.46
C GLN A 335 -18.64 -29.81 24.70
N ARG A 336 -18.63 -29.72 23.38
CA ARG A 336 -19.68 -30.20 22.48
C ARG A 336 -19.56 -31.71 22.17
N ASN A 337 -18.61 -32.40 22.80
CA ASN A 337 -18.26 -33.81 22.53
C ASN A 337 -17.80 -34.09 21.07
N ASP A 338 -17.37 -33.06 20.33
CA ASP A 338 -16.73 -33.25 19.03
C ASP A 338 -15.23 -33.58 19.23
N ARG A 339 -14.97 -34.86 19.53
CA ARG A 339 -13.60 -35.34 19.81
C ARG A 339 -12.67 -35.17 18.61
N ALA A 340 -13.20 -35.30 17.38
CA ALA A 340 -12.38 -35.17 16.18
C ALA A 340 -11.91 -33.76 15.97
N ALA A 341 -12.80 -32.78 16.02
CA ALA A 341 -12.46 -31.35 15.91
C ALA A 341 -11.56 -30.90 17.06
N ALA A 342 -11.86 -31.32 18.31
CA ALA A 342 -11.04 -31.02 19.46
C ALA A 342 -9.61 -31.57 19.32
N GLY A 343 -9.46 -32.82 18.88
CA GLY A 343 -8.17 -33.45 18.65
C GLY A 343 -7.33 -32.77 17.58
N GLN A 344 -7.97 -32.37 16.48
CA GLN A 344 -7.30 -31.60 15.41
C GLN A 344 -6.79 -30.25 15.92
N ALA A 345 -7.65 -29.49 16.61
CA ALA A 345 -7.32 -28.17 17.13
C ALA A 345 -6.23 -28.22 18.21
N PHE A 346 -6.34 -29.12 19.20
CA PHE A 346 -5.32 -29.27 20.23
C PHE A 346 -3.99 -29.80 19.71
N SER A 347 -4.01 -30.66 18.68
CA SER A 347 -2.78 -31.10 18.01
C SER A 347 -2.13 -29.95 17.21
N ALA A 348 -2.92 -29.06 16.60
CA ALA A 348 -2.41 -27.84 15.96
C ALA A 348 -1.80 -26.90 17.00
N TYR A 349 -2.50 -26.68 18.13
CA TYR A 349 -1.99 -25.90 19.23
C TYR A 349 -0.64 -26.41 19.74
N LEU A 350 -0.52 -27.73 19.95
CA LEU A 350 0.74 -28.34 20.41
C LEU A 350 1.89 -28.09 19.42
N ARG A 351 1.66 -28.32 18.12
CA ARG A 351 2.70 -28.07 17.11
C ARG A 351 3.18 -26.61 17.11
N LEU A 352 2.26 -25.65 17.25
CA LEU A 352 2.58 -24.22 17.30
C LEU A 352 3.35 -23.88 18.59
N ALA A 353 2.94 -24.43 19.72
CA ALA A 353 3.65 -24.25 20.99
C ALA A 353 5.08 -24.84 20.94
N GLU A 354 5.27 -26.01 20.36
CA GLU A 354 6.57 -26.62 20.13
C GLU A 354 7.44 -25.78 19.18
N GLN A 355 6.84 -25.18 18.15
CA GLN A 355 7.53 -24.25 17.24
C GLN A 355 8.02 -23.00 17.99
N LEU A 356 7.23 -22.44 18.90
CA LEU A 356 7.63 -21.32 19.76
C LEU A 356 8.86 -21.68 20.60
N VAL A 357 8.85 -22.85 21.25
CA VAL A 357 9.99 -23.33 22.04
C VAL A 357 11.23 -23.56 21.16
N ALA A 358 11.06 -24.06 19.94
CA ALA A 358 12.17 -24.24 19.00
C ALA A 358 12.80 -22.90 18.57
N LEU A 359 11.99 -21.84 18.44
CA LEU A 359 12.47 -20.49 18.12
C LEU A 359 13.14 -19.80 19.31
N GLN A 360 12.62 -20.00 20.54
CA GLN A 360 13.12 -19.40 21.75
C GLN A 360 13.15 -20.43 22.91
N PRO A 361 14.17 -21.30 22.98
CA PRO A 361 14.23 -22.41 23.93
C PRO A 361 14.25 -21.98 25.40
N ASP A 362 14.75 -20.78 25.68
CA ASP A 362 14.86 -20.25 27.04
C ASP A 362 13.61 -19.50 27.50
N ASN A 363 12.66 -19.26 26.60
CA ASN A 363 11.40 -18.60 26.95
C ASN A 363 10.50 -19.55 27.75
N VAL A 364 10.34 -19.24 29.04
CA VAL A 364 9.58 -20.07 29.99
C VAL A 364 8.09 -20.07 29.63
N ASP A 365 7.56 -18.96 29.15
CA ASP A 365 6.15 -18.84 28.77
C ASP A 365 5.82 -19.76 27.59
N TYR A 366 6.70 -19.86 26.59
CA TYR A 366 6.48 -20.78 25.46
C TYR A 366 6.55 -22.24 25.88
N ARG A 367 7.42 -22.59 26.85
CA ARG A 367 7.43 -23.93 27.43
C ARG A 367 6.15 -24.22 28.21
N ARG A 368 5.59 -23.22 28.90
CA ARG A 368 4.29 -23.31 29.60
C ARG A 368 3.16 -23.60 28.58
N GLU A 369 3.18 -22.97 27.40
CA GLU A 369 2.21 -23.24 26.33
C GLU A 369 2.25 -24.71 25.86
N VAL A 370 3.44 -25.32 25.75
CA VAL A 370 3.54 -26.76 25.47
C VAL A 370 2.87 -27.59 26.58
N GLY A 371 3.08 -27.22 27.84
CA GLY A 371 2.42 -27.85 28.99
C GLY A 371 0.88 -27.70 28.95
N TYR A 372 0.38 -26.56 28.51
CA TYR A 372 -1.07 -26.34 28.33
C TYR A 372 -1.63 -27.14 27.16
N ALA A 373 -0.93 -27.19 26.03
CA ALA A 373 -1.37 -27.96 24.86
C ALA A 373 -1.42 -29.46 25.15
N GLN A 374 -0.39 -30.00 25.81
CA GLN A 374 -0.38 -31.40 26.29
C GLN A 374 -1.50 -31.64 27.32
N GLY A 375 -1.77 -30.66 28.20
CA GLY A 375 -2.87 -30.71 29.14
C GLY A 375 -4.25 -30.75 28.46
N SER A 376 -4.42 -30.02 27.37
CA SER A 376 -5.66 -30.04 26.56
C SER A 376 -5.90 -31.40 25.92
N LEU A 377 -4.85 -32.02 25.37
CA LEU A 377 -4.90 -33.39 24.84
C LEU A 377 -5.15 -34.42 25.96
N CYS A 378 -4.57 -34.23 27.17
CA CYS A 378 -4.84 -35.05 28.34
C CYS A 378 -6.33 -34.98 28.72
N ALA A 379 -6.89 -33.77 28.83
CA ALA A 379 -8.31 -33.57 29.16
C ALA A 379 -9.23 -34.18 28.10
N LEU A 380 -8.87 -34.11 26.82
CA LEU A 380 -9.60 -34.76 25.75
C LEU A 380 -9.57 -36.29 25.85
N ALA A 381 -8.39 -36.85 26.15
CA ALA A 381 -8.23 -38.30 26.29
C ALA A 381 -8.97 -38.86 27.53
N LEU A 382 -9.15 -38.02 28.55
CA LEU A 382 -9.95 -38.35 29.76
C LEU A 382 -11.47 -38.19 29.56
N SER A 383 -11.91 -37.55 28.46
CA SER A 383 -13.35 -37.39 28.18
C SER A 383 -14.02 -38.76 27.92
N ASP A 384 -15.33 -38.82 28.14
CA ASP A 384 -16.09 -40.07 28.00
C ASP A 384 -16.33 -40.44 26.51
N PRO A 385 -16.05 -41.68 26.06
CA PRO A 385 -15.31 -42.73 26.76
C PRO A 385 -13.81 -42.40 26.82
N PRO A 386 -13.13 -42.66 27.94
CA PRO A 386 -11.71 -42.33 28.08
C PRO A 386 -10.83 -43.27 27.22
N ASP A 387 -9.69 -42.69 26.76
CA ASP A 387 -8.57 -43.44 26.19
C ASP A 387 -7.42 -43.44 27.21
N PRO A 388 -7.27 -44.50 28.04
CA PRO A 388 -6.28 -44.51 29.09
C PRO A 388 -4.82 -44.37 28.59
N THR A 389 -4.52 -44.95 27.44
CA THR A 389 -3.16 -44.92 26.88
C THR A 389 -2.79 -43.51 26.40
N ALA A 390 -3.71 -42.87 25.67
CA ALA A 390 -3.49 -41.46 25.24
C ALA A 390 -3.49 -40.52 26.44
N ALA A 391 -4.36 -40.72 27.45
CA ALA A 391 -4.43 -39.96 28.66
C ALA A 391 -3.11 -40.02 29.47
N LEU A 392 -2.60 -41.22 29.75
CA LEU A 392 -1.32 -41.34 30.46
C LEU A 392 -0.19 -40.63 29.77
N ARG A 393 -0.06 -40.80 28.46
CA ARG A 393 0.99 -40.16 27.67
C ARG A 393 0.88 -38.63 27.71
N ALA A 394 -0.29 -38.08 27.41
CA ALA A 394 -0.48 -36.62 27.34
C ALA A 394 -0.41 -35.95 28.71
N CYS A 395 -1.01 -36.57 29.77
CA CYS A 395 -0.97 -36.03 31.14
C CYS A 395 0.45 -36.06 31.73
N ALA A 396 1.22 -37.15 31.50
CA ALA A 396 2.61 -37.22 31.93
C ALA A 396 3.49 -36.19 31.22
N ALA A 397 3.29 -35.99 29.91
CA ALA A 397 3.99 -34.97 29.15
C ALA A 397 3.65 -33.56 29.67
N ALA A 398 2.37 -33.26 29.92
CA ALA A 398 1.93 -31.99 30.50
C ALA A 398 2.58 -31.72 31.85
N LEU A 399 2.59 -32.73 32.76
CA LEU A 399 3.23 -32.63 34.07
C LEU A 399 4.73 -32.35 33.93
N SER A 400 5.44 -33.11 33.09
CA SER A 400 6.89 -32.94 32.86
C SER A 400 7.25 -31.52 32.38
N GLN A 401 6.46 -30.93 31.44
CA GLN A 401 6.68 -29.56 30.99
C GLN A 401 6.47 -28.56 32.15
N MET A 402 5.39 -28.71 32.91
CA MET A 402 5.12 -27.82 34.04
C MET A 402 6.15 -27.96 35.18
N GLU A 403 6.67 -29.15 35.44
CA GLU A 403 7.78 -29.33 36.37
C GLU A 403 9.06 -28.64 35.90
N ALA A 404 9.33 -28.65 34.60
CA ALA A 404 10.46 -27.92 34.00
C ALA A 404 10.29 -26.39 34.12
N VAL A 405 9.08 -25.87 33.94
CA VAL A 405 8.73 -24.46 34.15
C VAL A 405 8.88 -24.10 35.62
N SER A 406 8.34 -24.93 36.56
CA SER A 406 8.40 -24.72 37.99
C SER A 406 9.84 -24.69 38.53
N ARG A 407 10.74 -25.50 37.99
CA ARG A 407 12.17 -25.45 38.38
C ARG A 407 12.85 -24.13 38.04
N ARG A 408 12.39 -23.45 36.94
CA ARG A 408 12.93 -22.13 36.57
C ARG A 408 12.28 -20.99 37.33
N LEU A 409 11.03 -21.14 37.74
CA LEU A 409 10.24 -20.15 38.48
C LEU A 409 9.60 -20.75 39.74
N PRO A 410 10.39 -21.19 40.75
CA PRO A 410 9.90 -21.95 41.91
C PRO A 410 8.96 -21.15 42.80
N GLY A 411 9.06 -19.81 42.79
CA GLY A 411 8.21 -18.91 43.59
C GLY A 411 6.94 -18.43 42.89
N ASP A 412 6.73 -18.79 41.62
CA ASP A 412 5.54 -18.36 40.90
C ASP A 412 4.31 -19.16 41.34
N ARG A 413 3.39 -18.47 42.05
CA ARG A 413 2.16 -19.06 42.58
C ARG A 413 1.29 -19.69 41.51
N LYS A 414 1.14 -19.03 40.34
CA LYS A 414 0.30 -19.53 39.25
C LYS A 414 0.85 -20.85 38.70
N ILE A 415 2.15 -20.93 38.52
CA ILE A 415 2.81 -22.16 38.06
C ILE A 415 2.63 -23.28 39.07
N GLN A 416 2.72 -22.98 40.39
CA GLN A 416 2.47 -23.99 41.42
C GLN A 416 1.02 -24.50 41.41
N ILE A 417 0.04 -23.63 41.17
CA ILE A 417 -1.37 -24.03 41.02
C ILE A 417 -1.52 -24.89 39.77
N ASP A 418 -0.98 -24.48 38.62
CA ASP A 418 -1.02 -25.24 37.36
C ASP A 418 -0.39 -26.65 37.56
N LEU A 419 0.68 -26.73 38.28
CA LEU A 419 1.36 -28.00 38.59
C LEU A 419 0.44 -28.94 39.42
N THR A 420 -0.30 -28.40 40.41
CA THR A 420 -1.29 -29.22 41.15
C THR A 420 -2.35 -29.78 40.26
N ASN A 421 -2.84 -28.99 39.29
CA ASN A 421 -3.85 -29.42 38.32
C ASN A 421 -3.33 -30.52 37.38
N ARG A 422 -2.07 -30.43 36.93
CA ARG A 422 -1.45 -31.47 36.09
C ARG A 422 -1.29 -32.79 36.83
N ARG A 423 -0.95 -32.74 38.14
CA ARG A 423 -0.91 -33.94 38.99
C ARG A 423 -2.29 -34.56 39.14
N ALA A 424 -3.34 -33.74 39.31
CA ALA A 424 -4.70 -34.22 39.39
C ALA A 424 -5.10 -34.99 38.11
N TRP A 425 -4.83 -34.40 36.93
CA TRP A 425 -5.17 -35.05 35.67
C TRP A 425 -4.37 -36.32 35.43
N LEU A 426 -3.09 -36.37 35.78
CA LEU A 426 -2.29 -37.59 35.71
C LEU A 426 -2.83 -38.68 36.65
N ALA A 427 -3.30 -38.31 37.85
CA ALA A 427 -3.97 -39.26 38.75
C ALA A 427 -5.24 -39.80 38.14
N ASP A 428 -6.05 -38.97 37.48
CA ASP A 428 -7.28 -39.43 36.78
C ASP A 428 -6.95 -40.35 35.60
N ALA A 429 -5.84 -40.09 34.88
CA ALA A 429 -5.38 -41.00 33.81
C ALA A 429 -4.93 -42.36 34.39
N PHE A 430 -4.25 -42.38 35.54
CA PHE A 430 -3.94 -43.64 36.23
C PHE A 430 -5.20 -44.37 36.68
N VAL A 431 -6.24 -43.67 37.19
CA VAL A 431 -7.54 -44.27 37.51
C VAL A 431 -8.17 -44.89 36.28
N ALA A 432 -8.21 -44.20 35.16
CA ALA A 432 -8.74 -44.70 33.91
C ALA A 432 -7.99 -45.93 33.39
N ALA A 433 -6.70 -46.04 33.63
CA ALA A 433 -5.86 -47.18 33.32
C ALA A 433 -5.92 -48.32 34.37
N GLY A 434 -6.68 -48.16 35.48
CA GLY A 434 -6.79 -49.15 36.55
C GLY A 434 -5.63 -49.11 37.57
N ASP A 435 -4.65 -48.23 37.40
CA ASP A 435 -3.48 -48.12 38.28
C ASP A 435 -3.78 -47.18 39.48
N ARG A 436 -4.45 -47.72 40.47
CA ARG A 436 -4.87 -47.00 41.68
C ARG A 436 -3.67 -46.58 42.58
N ALA A 437 -2.56 -47.32 42.51
CA ALA A 437 -1.41 -47.06 43.35
C ALA A 437 -0.73 -45.75 42.94
N HIS A 438 -0.42 -45.59 41.64
CA HIS A 438 0.15 -44.33 41.11
C HIS A 438 -0.86 -43.18 41.21
N ALA A 439 -2.17 -43.44 40.99
CA ALA A 439 -3.20 -42.41 41.20
C ALA A 439 -3.17 -41.84 42.62
N LEU A 440 -3.11 -42.75 43.63
CA LEU A 440 -3.03 -42.35 45.03
C LEU A 440 -1.78 -41.51 45.32
N GLN A 441 -0.63 -41.93 44.81
CA GLN A 441 0.64 -41.19 44.97
C GLN A 441 0.55 -39.77 44.40
N GLN A 442 0.00 -39.61 43.19
CA GLN A 442 -0.15 -38.29 42.57
C GLN A 442 -1.13 -37.40 43.37
N ARG A 443 -2.25 -37.95 43.86
CA ARG A 443 -3.22 -37.21 44.65
C ARG A 443 -2.67 -36.82 46.04
N GLN A 444 -1.86 -37.65 46.68
CA GLN A 444 -1.16 -37.31 47.93
C GLN A 444 -0.13 -36.19 47.73
N THR A 445 0.63 -36.26 46.64
CA THR A 445 1.56 -35.17 46.29
C THR A 445 0.82 -33.86 46.04
N GLN A 446 -0.31 -33.91 45.30
CA GLN A 446 -1.19 -32.77 45.11
C GLN A 446 -1.72 -32.21 46.42
N GLU A 447 -2.12 -33.08 47.37
CA GLU A 447 -2.60 -32.69 48.70
C GLU A 447 -1.58 -31.82 49.43
N ILE A 448 -0.32 -32.26 49.49
CA ILE A 448 0.77 -31.54 50.15
C ILE A 448 0.99 -30.16 49.46
N MET A 449 0.92 -30.10 48.15
CA MET A 449 1.10 -28.85 47.42
C MET A 449 -0.05 -27.87 47.68
N LEU A 450 -1.30 -28.34 47.67
CA LEU A 450 -2.48 -27.54 47.96
C LEU A 450 -2.45 -27.00 49.40
N GLN A 451 -2.05 -27.81 50.38
CA GLN A 451 -1.90 -27.37 51.78
C GLN A 451 -0.91 -26.20 51.90
N ARG A 452 0.23 -26.29 51.20
CA ARG A 452 1.24 -25.20 51.20
C ARG A 452 0.71 -23.93 50.56
N LEU A 453 0.01 -24.04 49.42
CA LEU A 453 -0.55 -22.92 48.73
C LEU A 453 -1.66 -22.22 49.52
N MET A 454 -2.54 -23.01 50.17
CA MET A 454 -3.62 -22.51 51.03
C MET A 454 -3.08 -21.86 52.32
N ALA A 455 -1.97 -22.35 52.85
CA ALA A 455 -1.31 -21.70 54.02
C ALA A 455 -0.83 -20.27 53.68
N GLY A 456 -0.45 -20.01 52.43
CA GLY A 456 -0.05 -18.68 51.97
C GLY A 456 -1.25 -17.75 51.67
N ASP A 457 -2.42 -18.32 51.36
CA ASP A 457 -3.65 -17.57 51.14
C ASP A 457 -4.89 -18.40 51.47
N PRO A 458 -5.31 -18.36 52.75
CA PRO A 458 -6.45 -19.16 53.23
C PRO A 458 -7.82 -18.75 52.67
N ARG A 459 -7.91 -17.56 52.05
CA ARG A 459 -9.16 -17.02 51.49
C ARG A 459 -9.36 -17.32 50.00
N ASP A 460 -8.38 -17.93 49.37
CA ASP A 460 -8.45 -18.30 47.94
C ASP A 460 -9.49 -19.42 47.74
N VAL A 461 -10.65 -19.06 47.23
CA VAL A 461 -11.79 -19.98 47.00
C VAL A 461 -11.48 -21.02 45.94
N ASP A 462 -10.66 -20.70 44.94
CA ASP A 462 -10.29 -21.62 43.88
C ASP A 462 -9.37 -22.73 44.40
N LEU A 463 -8.41 -22.37 45.24
CA LEU A 463 -7.57 -23.37 45.93
C LEU A 463 -8.38 -24.22 46.88
N LYS A 464 -9.32 -23.62 47.63
CA LYS A 464 -10.22 -24.36 48.50
C LYS A 464 -11.09 -25.34 47.71
N TYR A 465 -11.62 -24.94 46.57
CA TYR A 465 -12.34 -25.84 45.70
C TYR A 465 -11.44 -26.97 45.13
N GLY A 466 -10.23 -26.65 44.68
CA GLY A 466 -9.22 -27.65 44.28
C GLY A 466 -8.90 -28.65 45.38
N TRP A 467 -8.84 -28.18 46.63
CA TRP A 467 -8.68 -29.03 47.83
C TRP A 467 -9.85 -30.00 47.99
N VAL A 468 -11.10 -29.51 47.90
CA VAL A 468 -12.32 -30.33 48.01
C VAL A 468 -12.33 -31.43 46.94
N VAL A 469 -12.01 -31.05 45.67
CA VAL A 469 -11.91 -32.01 44.58
C VAL A 469 -10.87 -33.09 44.84
N ASN A 470 -9.71 -32.70 45.38
CA ASN A 470 -8.66 -33.66 45.73
C ASN A 470 -9.06 -34.58 46.91
N GLN A 471 -9.74 -34.05 47.95
CA GLN A 471 -10.24 -34.87 49.07
C GLN A 471 -11.27 -35.89 48.60
N LEU A 472 -12.19 -35.50 47.68
CA LEU A 472 -13.17 -36.43 47.09
C LEU A 472 -12.48 -37.53 46.28
N ALA A 473 -11.45 -37.18 45.48
CA ALA A 473 -10.69 -38.17 44.71
C ALA A 473 -9.93 -39.16 45.58
N LEU A 474 -9.27 -38.65 46.65
CA LEU A 474 -8.60 -39.49 47.63
C LEU A 474 -9.57 -40.42 48.38
N ALA A 475 -10.75 -39.92 48.77
CA ALA A 475 -11.78 -40.73 49.42
C ALA A 475 -12.26 -41.87 48.51
N ARG A 476 -12.46 -41.62 47.21
CA ARG A 476 -12.81 -42.66 46.23
C ARG A 476 -11.74 -43.74 46.13
N LEU A 477 -10.48 -43.36 46.06
CA LEU A 477 -9.36 -44.29 46.01
C LEU A 477 -9.27 -45.14 47.29
N GLN A 478 -9.48 -44.51 48.47
CA GLN A 478 -9.48 -45.19 49.77
C GLN A 478 -10.66 -46.17 49.89
N LEU A 479 -11.85 -45.77 49.46
CA LEU A 479 -13.01 -46.71 49.43
C LEU A 479 -12.74 -47.92 48.54
N ALA A 480 -12.14 -47.68 47.38
CA ALA A 480 -11.79 -48.75 46.42
C ALA A 480 -10.68 -49.68 47.00
N ALA A 481 -9.89 -49.20 47.97
CA ALA A 481 -8.90 -49.99 48.69
C ALA A 481 -9.44 -50.59 49.99
N GLY A 482 -10.71 -50.37 50.35
CA GLY A 482 -11.33 -50.89 51.60
C GLY A 482 -11.11 -50.04 52.83
N HIS A 483 -10.44 -48.87 52.73
CA HIS A 483 -10.12 -48.01 53.84
C HIS A 483 -11.27 -47.04 54.17
N ARG A 484 -12.41 -47.59 54.63
CA ARG A 484 -13.67 -46.84 54.80
C ARG A 484 -13.58 -45.72 55.83
N GLU A 485 -12.94 -45.93 56.98
CA GLU A 485 -12.81 -44.88 58.02
C GLU A 485 -12.02 -43.67 57.52
N ALA A 486 -10.90 -43.91 56.87
CA ALA A 486 -10.07 -42.82 56.29
C ALA A 486 -10.86 -42.05 55.22
N ALA A 487 -11.63 -42.74 54.40
CA ALA A 487 -12.48 -42.12 53.38
C ALA A 487 -13.59 -41.27 54.00
N ARG A 488 -14.27 -41.78 55.06
CA ARG A 488 -15.31 -41.04 55.79
C ARG A 488 -14.75 -39.74 56.43
N SER A 489 -13.61 -39.82 57.03
CA SER A 489 -12.97 -38.64 57.62
C SER A 489 -12.70 -37.56 56.58
N ARG A 490 -12.16 -37.95 55.40
CA ARG A 490 -11.94 -36.98 54.27
C ARG A 490 -13.25 -36.41 53.73
N LEU A 491 -14.28 -37.20 53.57
CA LEU A 491 -15.58 -36.78 53.07
C LEU A 491 -16.28 -35.81 54.04
N LEU A 492 -16.12 -36.00 55.37
CA LEU A 492 -16.62 -35.03 56.36
C LEU A 492 -15.93 -33.68 56.25
N GLY A 493 -14.60 -33.66 56.13
CA GLY A 493 -13.84 -32.41 55.92
C GLY A 493 -14.20 -31.74 54.60
N ALA A 494 -14.25 -32.51 53.51
CA ALA A 494 -14.62 -32.00 52.20
C ALA A 494 -16.05 -31.43 52.17
N ARG A 495 -16.98 -32.02 52.92
CA ARG A 495 -18.36 -31.52 53.05
C ARG A 495 -18.38 -30.16 53.77
N SER A 496 -17.67 -30.01 54.88
CA SER A 496 -17.57 -28.73 55.58
C SER A 496 -16.99 -27.62 54.69
N ASP A 497 -15.94 -27.94 53.94
CA ASP A 497 -15.30 -27.00 53.05
C ASP A 497 -16.20 -26.59 51.86
N ILE A 498 -16.95 -27.54 51.25
CA ILE A 498 -17.86 -27.23 50.13
C ILE A 498 -19.10 -26.45 50.60
N GLU A 499 -19.62 -26.74 51.80
CA GLU A 499 -20.74 -25.98 52.40
C GLU A 499 -20.32 -24.53 52.67
N PHE A 500 -19.08 -24.30 53.12
CA PHE A 500 -18.51 -22.95 53.24
C PHE A 500 -18.46 -22.22 51.88
N LEU A 501 -18.02 -22.89 50.79
CA LEU A 501 -17.95 -22.32 49.46
C LEU A 501 -19.35 -21.99 48.92
N ILE A 502 -20.33 -22.91 49.08
CA ILE A 502 -21.72 -22.69 48.66
C ILE A 502 -22.34 -21.52 49.42
N ALA A 503 -22.06 -21.38 50.72
CA ALA A 503 -22.55 -20.26 51.52
C ALA A 503 -21.94 -18.91 51.07
N SER A 504 -20.69 -18.92 50.57
CA SER A 504 -20.04 -17.70 50.05
C SER A 504 -20.59 -17.25 48.70
N ASP A 505 -21.03 -18.17 47.83
CA ASP A 505 -21.72 -17.89 46.57
C ASP A 505 -22.74 -19.01 46.27
N PRO A 506 -24.01 -18.83 46.68
CA PRO A 506 -25.08 -19.81 46.46
C PRO A 506 -25.47 -19.99 44.97
N THR A 507 -25.03 -19.09 44.09
CA THR A 507 -25.34 -19.16 42.67
C THR A 507 -24.36 -20.04 41.89
N ASN A 508 -23.27 -20.46 42.50
CA ASN A 508 -22.24 -21.28 41.87
C ASN A 508 -22.68 -22.73 41.75
N ARG A 509 -23.22 -23.10 40.58
CA ARG A 509 -23.72 -24.44 40.29
C ARG A 509 -22.65 -25.52 40.45
N MET A 510 -21.41 -25.24 40.07
CA MET A 510 -20.31 -26.22 40.15
C MET A 510 -20.05 -26.64 41.60
N TRP A 511 -20.14 -25.72 42.56
CA TRP A 511 -19.99 -26.01 43.97
C TRP A 511 -21.19 -26.81 44.53
N ALA A 512 -22.41 -26.47 44.12
CA ALA A 512 -23.60 -27.21 44.47
C ALA A 512 -23.54 -28.67 43.99
N GLU A 513 -23.19 -28.90 42.72
CA GLU A 513 -23.01 -30.24 42.15
C GLU A 513 -21.90 -31.05 42.85
N MET A 514 -20.83 -30.37 43.30
CA MET A 514 -19.76 -30.99 44.04
C MET A 514 -20.24 -31.42 45.44
N GLY A 515 -21.05 -30.61 46.11
CA GLY A 515 -21.72 -30.95 47.36
C GLY A 515 -22.59 -32.21 47.23
N GLU A 516 -23.39 -32.30 46.15
CA GLU A 516 -24.21 -33.48 45.87
C GLU A 516 -23.35 -34.75 45.64
N LYS A 517 -22.24 -34.64 44.89
CA LYS A 517 -21.29 -35.75 44.69
C LYS A 517 -20.67 -36.25 45.98
N ILE A 518 -20.34 -35.34 46.88
CA ILE A 518 -19.80 -35.69 48.22
C ILE A 518 -20.88 -36.41 49.04
N ALA A 519 -22.09 -35.86 49.12
CA ALA A 519 -23.20 -36.45 49.87
C ALA A 519 -23.55 -37.85 49.37
N ALA A 520 -23.61 -38.02 48.04
CA ALA A 520 -23.86 -39.32 47.40
C ALA A 520 -22.78 -40.36 47.74
N LEU A 521 -21.50 -39.94 47.83
CA LEU A 521 -20.41 -40.84 48.19
C LEU A 521 -20.41 -41.17 49.69
N GLN A 522 -20.77 -40.20 50.53
CA GLN A 522 -20.96 -40.44 51.98
C GLN A 522 -22.03 -41.45 52.27
N ALA A 523 -23.16 -41.42 51.55
CA ALA A 523 -24.25 -42.38 51.73
C ALA A 523 -23.85 -43.84 51.38
N ARG A 524 -22.80 -44.02 50.58
CA ARG A 524 -22.29 -45.33 50.14
C ARG A 524 -21.08 -45.82 50.94
N SER A 525 -20.47 -44.96 51.80
CA SER A 525 -19.28 -45.27 52.59
C SER A 525 -19.62 -45.75 54.00
#